data_ba58516485b37c48e11a7b08c7ba1bdf
#
_entry.id   ba58516485b37c48e11a7b08c7ba1bdf
#
_cell.length_a   1.000
_cell.length_b   1.000
_cell.length_c   1.000
_cell.angle_alpha   90.00
_cell.angle_beta   90.00
_cell.angle_gamma   90.00
#
_symmetry.space_group_name_H-M   'P 1'
#
loop_
_entity.id
_entity.type
_entity.pdbx_description
1 polymer ?
#
loop_
_entity_poly.entity_id
_entity_poly.type
_entity_poly.pdbx_seq_one_letter_code
_entity_poly.pdbx_strand_id
1 'polypeptide(L)'
;LRNYPDVYEVFDRDGSDAMRWFLMASPILRGGNLVVTEEGIRSEVRQVLLPLWSTWYFFALYAGAANDGAGLEARRVAAEDHAGLATMDRYLLARTRDLVTRVTAQLDEYDVPGACESVREHLDVLTNWYVRTSRERFWAEDAGAFNTLWTALETLTRLMAPLAPLLSEEIWRGLTGGRSVHLTDWPDVTAGSADDDALVADDELVAAVDRTREIVSATLGLRKAHSLRVRQPLRELRVAVADPAQIAPFVGLVAAELNVKHITLLSLEDAAAGDVGVTTQLSVNSRAAGPRLGRGVQDAIRAAKAGDWSQDAAGLVVVHAPGGDVALVAGEYELATVAEAGTGAPGAAELAAAVLPSGGFVVLDLVLDDALRAEGYARDAVRVVQDARKVAGLQVSDRIRLTLDVPAAGVDAVRTHQEFIATETLATEVVIMASEAAELAVRVEKA
;
A
#
# COMPACT_ATOMS: atom_id res chain seq x y z
N LEU A 1 7.11 39.27 15.08
CA LEU A 1 7.57 37.92 14.80
C LEU A 1 6.74 37.37 13.64
N ARG A 2 7.32 37.23 12.45
CA ARG A 2 6.69 36.51 11.32
C ARG A 2 7.01 35.03 11.53
N ASN A 3 6.06 34.26 12.01
CA ASN A 3 6.16 32.83 12.22
C ASN A 3 5.29 32.01 11.25
N TYR A 4 4.92 32.59 10.12
CA TYR A 4 4.19 31.98 9.02
C TYR A 4 4.71 32.56 7.70
N PRO A 5 4.64 31.79 6.58
CA PRO A 5 5.00 32.27 5.25
C PRO A 5 4.02 33.36 4.76
N ASP A 6 4.44 34.14 3.77
CA ASP A 6 3.54 35.07 3.11
C ASP A 6 2.42 34.30 2.40
N VAL A 7 1.18 34.67 2.68
CA VAL A 7 -0.02 33.95 2.20
C VAL A 7 -0.13 34.02 0.68
N TYR A 8 0.19 35.17 0.07
CA TYR A 8 0.10 35.32 -1.39
C TYR A 8 1.20 34.52 -2.10
N GLU A 9 2.42 34.49 -1.55
CA GLU A 9 3.50 33.64 -2.09
C GLU A 9 3.12 32.15 -2.05
N VAL A 10 2.44 31.71 -0.98
CA VAL A 10 1.95 30.32 -0.88
C VAL A 10 0.84 30.07 -1.89
N PHE A 11 -0.10 31.01 -2.06
CA PHE A 11 -1.19 30.84 -3.02
C PHE A 11 -0.69 30.77 -4.47
N ASP A 12 0.29 31.60 -4.82
CA ASP A 12 0.86 31.62 -6.17
C ASP A 12 1.67 30.35 -6.48
N ARG A 13 2.32 29.77 -5.46
CA ARG A 13 3.20 28.63 -5.61
C ARG A 13 2.52 27.27 -5.42
N ASP A 14 1.72 27.14 -4.35
CA ASP A 14 1.17 25.85 -3.89
C ASP A 14 -0.37 25.79 -4.07
N GLY A 15 -1.02 26.92 -4.31
CA GLY A 15 -2.47 27.05 -4.43
C GLY A 15 -3.18 27.29 -3.09
N SER A 16 -4.35 27.91 -3.14
CA SER A 16 -5.14 28.21 -1.94
C SER A 16 -5.73 26.97 -1.28
N ASP A 17 -6.08 25.93 -2.05
CA ASP A 17 -6.57 24.66 -1.50
C ASP A 17 -5.49 23.95 -0.67
N ALA A 18 -4.21 24.12 -1.00
CA ALA A 18 -3.11 23.56 -0.22
C ALA A 18 -3.05 24.18 1.20
N MET A 19 -3.10 25.51 1.28
CA MET A 19 -3.14 26.21 2.56
C MET A 19 -4.41 25.86 3.34
N ARG A 20 -5.56 25.83 2.65
CA ARG A 20 -6.85 25.51 3.25
C ARG A 20 -6.83 24.10 3.85
N TRP A 21 -6.41 23.10 3.08
CA TRP A 21 -6.31 21.71 3.55
C TRP A 21 -5.37 21.59 4.75
N PHE A 22 -4.18 22.19 4.66
CA PHE A 22 -3.22 22.19 5.77
C PHE A 22 -3.80 22.73 7.07
N LEU A 23 -4.55 23.84 7.01
CA LEU A 23 -5.21 24.40 8.18
C LEU A 23 -6.34 23.52 8.71
N MET A 24 -7.15 22.94 7.83
CA MET A 24 -8.31 22.13 8.21
C MET A 24 -7.91 20.75 8.75
N ALA A 25 -6.84 20.15 8.22
CA ALA A 25 -6.30 18.88 8.71
C ALA A 25 -5.48 19.03 10.00
N SER A 26 -5.15 20.27 10.41
CA SER A 26 -4.25 20.53 11.54
C SER A 26 -4.93 20.43 12.91
N PRO A 27 -4.14 20.24 13.98
CA PRO A 27 -4.65 20.21 15.36
C PRO A 27 -5.27 21.53 15.82
N ILE A 28 -5.09 22.65 15.09
CA ILE A 28 -5.57 23.97 15.50
C ILE A 28 -7.10 24.00 15.68
N LEU A 29 -7.82 23.25 14.85
CA LEU A 29 -9.29 23.17 14.95
C LEU A 29 -9.78 22.42 16.20
N ARG A 30 -8.89 21.71 16.88
CA ARG A 30 -9.11 21.05 18.17
C ARG A 30 -8.46 21.79 19.34
N GLY A 31 -8.07 23.07 19.14
CA GLY A 31 -7.42 23.90 20.18
C GLY A 31 -5.92 23.59 20.38
N GLY A 32 -5.29 22.83 19.48
CA GLY A 32 -3.86 22.55 19.50
C GLY A 32 -3.03 23.70 18.95
N ASN A 33 -1.71 23.57 19.08
CA ASN A 33 -0.75 24.51 18.49
C ASN A 33 -0.43 24.13 17.06
N LEU A 34 -0.29 25.12 16.18
CA LEU A 34 0.13 24.95 14.79
C LEU A 34 1.35 25.80 14.50
N VAL A 35 2.36 25.20 13.90
CA VAL A 35 3.47 25.89 13.26
C VAL A 35 3.25 25.82 11.75
N VAL A 36 2.94 26.96 11.14
CA VAL A 36 2.70 27.03 9.71
C VAL A 36 4.04 27.08 8.99
N THR A 37 4.36 26.03 8.24
CA THR A 37 5.58 25.94 7.44
C THR A 37 5.25 25.68 5.98
N GLU A 38 6.09 26.17 5.08
CA GLU A 38 5.97 25.88 3.65
C GLU A 38 6.04 24.39 3.34
N GLU A 39 6.95 23.68 4.04
CA GLU A 39 7.10 22.23 3.86
C GLU A 39 5.86 21.46 4.34
N GLY A 40 5.22 21.90 5.44
CA GLY A 40 3.96 21.32 5.90
C GLY A 40 2.85 21.47 4.84
N ILE A 41 2.71 22.67 4.25
CA ILE A 41 1.73 22.92 3.20
C ILE A 41 2.02 22.08 1.95
N ARG A 42 3.28 22.02 1.50
CA ARG A 42 3.69 21.18 0.36
C ARG A 42 3.52 19.69 0.61
N SER A 43 3.64 19.27 1.88
CA SER A 43 3.35 17.88 2.25
C SER A 43 1.90 17.51 1.95
N GLU A 44 0.94 18.40 2.25
CA GLU A 44 -0.48 18.18 1.95
C GLU A 44 -0.73 18.11 0.43
N VAL A 45 -0.07 18.96 -0.35
CA VAL A 45 -0.13 18.85 -1.83
C VAL A 45 0.29 17.47 -2.28
N ARG A 46 1.44 16.97 -1.79
CA ARG A 46 1.97 15.66 -2.19
C ARG A 46 1.14 14.48 -1.71
N GLN A 47 0.53 14.59 -0.53
CA GLN A 47 -0.18 13.47 0.10
C GLN A 47 -1.66 13.41 -0.26
N VAL A 48 -2.27 14.53 -0.68
CA VAL A 48 -3.72 14.61 -0.89
C VAL A 48 -4.08 15.18 -2.27
N LEU A 49 -3.69 16.41 -2.55
CA LEU A 49 -4.19 17.11 -3.74
C LEU A 49 -3.61 16.51 -5.03
N LEU A 50 -2.30 16.24 -5.05
CA LEU A 50 -1.63 15.66 -6.20
C LEU A 50 -2.05 14.21 -6.47
N PRO A 51 -2.20 13.31 -5.49
CA PRO A 51 -2.76 11.98 -5.71
C PRO A 51 -4.16 12.00 -6.32
N LEU A 52 -5.06 12.85 -5.83
CA LEU A 52 -6.40 13.00 -6.41
C LEU A 52 -6.34 13.47 -7.86
N TRP A 53 -5.59 14.55 -8.12
CA TRP A 53 -5.37 15.08 -9.48
C TRP A 53 -4.78 14.03 -10.40
N SER A 54 -3.74 13.30 -9.97
CA SER A 54 -3.08 12.29 -10.77
C SER A 54 -4.01 11.12 -11.10
N THR A 55 -4.91 10.75 -10.18
CA THR A 55 -5.89 9.71 -10.42
C THR A 55 -6.94 10.13 -11.45
N TRP A 56 -7.45 11.36 -11.33
CA TRP A 56 -8.34 11.90 -12.35
C TRP A 56 -7.64 12.04 -13.71
N TYR A 57 -6.40 12.53 -13.74
CA TYR A 57 -5.62 12.63 -14.97
C TYR A 57 -5.38 11.26 -15.61
N PHE A 58 -5.04 10.25 -14.80
CA PHE A 58 -4.95 8.86 -15.25
C PHE A 58 -6.25 8.40 -15.89
N PHE A 59 -7.38 8.59 -15.20
CA PHE A 59 -8.69 8.25 -15.75
C PHE A 59 -8.96 8.94 -17.09
N ALA A 60 -8.79 10.26 -17.16
CA ALA A 60 -9.06 11.05 -18.35
C ALA A 60 -8.15 10.64 -19.52
N LEU A 61 -6.86 10.37 -19.26
CA LEU A 61 -5.91 9.94 -20.27
C LEU A 61 -6.30 8.58 -20.87
N TYR A 62 -6.60 7.59 -20.04
CA TYR A 62 -6.94 6.24 -20.52
C TYR A 62 -8.34 6.19 -21.13
N ALA A 63 -9.32 6.88 -20.56
CA ALA A 63 -10.65 6.99 -21.16
C ALA A 63 -10.60 7.69 -22.52
N GLY A 64 -9.80 8.75 -22.68
CA GLY A 64 -9.63 9.45 -23.95
C GLY A 64 -8.87 8.65 -25.00
N ALA A 65 -7.94 7.78 -24.60
CA ALA A 65 -7.16 6.93 -25.51
C ALA A 65 -7.87 5.65 -25.94
N ALA A 66 -8.91 5.22 -25.23
CA ALA A 66 -9.64 4.00 -25.49
C ALA A 66 -10.35 4.01 -26.87
N ASN A 67 -10.70 2.83 -27.39
CA ASN A 67 -11.33 2.64 -28.68
C ASN A 67 -10.54 3.28 -29.85
N ASP A 68 -9.23 3.04 -29.87
CA ASP A 68 -8.31 3.62 -30.88
C ASP A 68 -8.35 5.17 -30.91
N GLY A 69 -8.58 5.82 -29.77
CA GLY A 69 -8.67 7.26 -29.63
C GLY A 69 -10.07 7.85 -29.85
N ALA A 70 -11.10 7.04 -30.05
CA ALA A 70 -12.47 7.50 -30.10
C ALA A 70 -13.02 7.85 -28.71
N GLY A 71 -12.38 7.35 -27.68
CA GLY A 71 -12.73 7.56 -26.28
C GLY A 71 -13.72 6.52 -25.74
N LEU A 72 -13.75 6.41 -24.41
CA LEU A 72 -14.71 5.62 -23.65
C LEU A 72 -15.50 6.58 -22.74
N GLU A 73 -16.81 6.56 -22.89
CA GLU A 73 -17.72 7.30 -22.04
C GLU A 73 -18.06 6.45 -20.80
N ALA A 74 -17.43 6.81 -19.67
CA ALA A 74 -17.73 6.18 -18.40
C ALA A 74 -18.96 6.85 -17.74
N ARG A 75 -19.68 6.08 -16.95
CA ARG A 75 -20.88 6.52 -16.25
C ARG A 75 -20.89 6.05 -14.79
N ARG A 76 -21.78 6.59 -14.01
CA ARG A 76 -22.05 6.07 -12.67
C ARG A 76 -22.47 4.60 -12.74
N VAL A 77 -21.92 3.79 -11.84
CA VAL A 77 -22.36 2.40 -11.64
C VAL A 77 -23.83 2.41 -11.21
N ALA A 78 -24.63 1.57 -11.85
CA ALA A 78 -26.03 1.39 -11.51
C ALA A 78 -26.24 0.05 -10.76
N ALA A 79 -27.37 -0.11 -10.11
CA ALA A 79 -27.68 -1.33 -9.33
C ALA A 79 -27.54 -2.62 -10.14
N GLU A 80 -27.94 -2.60 -11.41
CA GLU A 80 -27.83 -3.75 -12.33
C GLU A 80 -26.39 -4.12 -12.72
N ASP A 81 -25.44 -3.18 -12.59
CA ASP A 81 -24.04 -3.43 -12.96
C ASP A 81 -23.31 -4.31 -11.91
N HIS A 82 -23.75 -4.29 -10.65
CA HIS A 82 -23.03 -4.91 -9.52
C HIS A 82 -22.74 -6.39 -9.71
N ALA A 83 -23.64 -7.15 -10.35
CA ALA A 83 -23.43 -8.57 -10.60
C ALA A 83 -22.24 -8.86 -11.53
N GLY A 84 -21.87 -7.90 -12.38
CA GLY A 84 -20.75 -8.00 -13.33
C GLY A 84 -19.45 -7.37 -12.84
N LEU A 85 -19.46 -6.68 -11.72
CA LEU A 85 -18.26 -6.00 -11.19
C LEU A 85 -17.22 -6.99 -10.67
N ALA A 86 -15.96 -6.69 -10.94
CA ALA A 86 -14.85 -7.42 -10.34
C ALA A 86 -14.76 -7.16 -8.82
N THR A 87 -14.12 -8.06 -8.11
CA THR A 87 -13.99 -7.98 -6.63
C THR A 87 -13.40 -6.64 -6.16
N MET A 88 -12.38 -6.13 -6.85
CA MET A 88 -11.77 -4.85 -6.50
C MET A 88 -12.69 -3.65 -6.79
N ASP A 89 -13.58 -3.75 -7.77
CA ASP A 89 -14.60 -2.71 -8.03
C ASP A 89 -15.59 -2.62 -6.88
N ARG A 90 -16.16 -3.76 -6.49
CA ARG A 90 -17.07 -3.84 -5.33
C ARG A 90 -16.41 -3.33 -4.06
N TYR A 91 -15.14 -3.71 -3.84
CA TYR A 91 -14.37 -3.21 -2.71
C TYR A 91 -14.25 -1.68 -2.72
N LEU A 92 -13.85 -1.06 -3.86
CA LEU A 92 -13.70 0.40 -3.92
C LEU A 92 -15.03 1.11 -3.69
N LEU A 93 -16.13 0.61 -4.27
CA LEU A 93 -17.45 1.22 -4.09
C LEU A 93 -17.93 1.11 -2.64
N ALA A 94 -17.74 -0.06 -1.98
CA ALA A 94 -18.06 -0.24 -0.56
C ALA A 94 -17.21 0.67 0.34
N ARG A 95 -15.92 0.81 0.06
CA ARG A 95 -15.03 1.75 0.78
C ARG A 95 -15.41 3.22 0.55
N THR A 96 -15.91 3.56 -0.65
CA THR A 96 -16.42 4.90 -0.94
C THR A 96 -17.70 5.17 -0.16
N ARG A 97 -18.58 4.16 0.01
CA ARG A 97 -19.75 4.24 0.89
C ARG A 97 -19.36 4.54 2.34
N ASP A 98 -18.39 3.77 2.86
CA ASP A 98 -17.88 3.97 4.23
C ASP A 98 -17.33 5.38 4.41
N LEU A 99 -16.62 5.89 3.39
CA LEU A 99 -16.11 7.26 3.40
C LEU A 99 -17.24 8.28 3.50
N VAL A 100 -18.31 8.14 2.66
CA VAL A 100 -19.48 9.03 2.71
C VAL A 100 -20.07 9.04 4.12
N THR A 101 -20.34 7.87 4.68
CA THR A 101 -20.93 7.73 6.02
C THR A 101 -20.06 8.38 7.09
N ARG A 102 -18.75 8.10 7.07
CA ARG A 102 -17.79 8.58 8.07
C ARG A 102 -17.60 10.08 7.99
N VAL A 103 -17.36 10.61 6.79
CA VAL A 103 -17.12 12.05 6.58
C VAL A 103 -18.37 12.86 6.91
N THR A 104 -19.56 12.36 6.57
CA THR A 104 -20.83 13.02 6.95
C THR A 104 -20.93 13.14 8.48
N ALA A 105 -20.76 12.04 9.21
CA ALA A 105 -20.82 12.07 10.67
C ALA A 105 -19.76 13.00 11.29
N GLN A 106 -18.52 12.96 10.78
CA GLN A 106 -17.43 13.81 11.27
C GLN A 106 -17.70 15.30 11.02
N LEU A 107 -18.25 15.67 9.87
CA LEU A 107 -18.56 17.07 9.57
C LEU A 107 -19.79 17.55 10.38
N ASP A 108 -20.78 16.69 10.62
CA ASP A 108 -21.94 17.00 11.47
C ASP A 108 -21.51 17.24 12.93
N GLU A 109 -20.46 16.57 13.38
CA GLU A 109 -19.84 16.74 14.70
C GLU A 109 -18.76 17.85 14.73
N TYR A 110 -18.56 18.57 13.64
CA TYR A 110 -17.48 19.58 13.46
C TYR A 110 -16.06 19.00 13.58
N ASP A 111 -15.87 17.69 13.45
CA ASP A 111 -14.56 17.05 13.40
C ASP A 111 -13.94 17.14 11.98
N VAL A 112 -13.65 18.36 11.55
CA VAL A 112 -13.05 18.63 10.23
C VAL A 112 -11.68 17.96 10.05
N PRO A 113 -10.77 17.96 11.06
CA PRO A 113 -9.51 17.22 10.93
C PRO A 113 -9.71 15.72 10.74
N GLY A 114 -10.70 15.12 11.40
CA GLY A 114 -11.04 13.71 11.20
C GLY A 114 -11.56 13.44 9.79
N ALA A 115 -12.41 14.31 9.25
CA ALA A 115 -12.88 14.23 7.87
C ALA A 115 -11.71 14.30 6.86
N CYS A 116 -10.76 15.21 7.06
CA CYS A 116 -9.55 15.30 6.23
C CYS A 116 -8.72 14.00 6.29
N GLU A 117 -8.58 13.40 7.47
CA GLU A 117 -7.84 12.14 7.63
C GLU A 117 -8.56 10.97 6.94
N SER A 118 -9.88 10.86 7.09
CA SER A 118 -10.68 9.84 6.41
C SER A 118 -10.56 9.92 4.89
N VAL A 119 -10.54 11.14 4.33
CA VAL A 119 -10.30 11.36 2.90
C VAL A 119 -8.88 10.94 2.51
N ARG A 120 -7.86 11.27 3.31
CA ARG A 120 -6.47 10.88 3.04
C ARG A 120 -6.31 9.36 3.00
N GLU A 121 -6.88 8.65 3.98
CA GLU A 121 -6.89 7.18 4.02
C GLU A 121 -7.57 6.59 2.77
N HIS A 122 -8.68 7.16 2.36
CA HIS A 122 -9.39 6.70 1.16
C HIS A 122 -8.60 6.96 -0.14
N LEU A 123 -7.90 8.10 -0.24
CA LEU A 123 -7.02 8.38 -1.38
C LEU A 123 -5.88 7.38 -1.48
N ASP A 124 -5.33 6.89 -0.37
CA ASP A 124 -4.35 5.79 -0.39
C ASP A 124 -4.96 4.50 -0.96
N VAL A 125 -6.18 4.15 -0.54
CA VAL A 125 -6.93 3.01 -1.11
C VAL A 125 -7.13 3.18 -2.62
N LEU A 126 -7.58 4.35 -3.03
CA LEU A 126 -7.89 4.65 -4.42
C LEU A 126 -6.64 4.59 -5.31
N THR A 127 -5.57 5.28 -4.91
CA THR A 127 -4.37 5.47 -5.74
C THR A 127 -3.39 4.30 -5.64
N ASN A 128 -2.99 3.96 -4.42
CA ASN A 128 -1.93 2.99 -4.16
C ASN A 128 -2.42 1.54 -4.16
N TRP A 129 -3.72 1.33 -4.14
CA TRP A 129 -4.29 -0.01 -4.18
C TRP A 129 -5.15 -0.22 -5.41
N TYR A 130 -6.32 0.42 -5.52
CA TYR A 130 -7.27 0.13 -6.60
C TYR A 130 -6.70 0.43 -8.00
N VAL A 131 -6.23 1.66 -8.24
CA VAL A 131 -5.68 2.03 -9.56
C VAL A 131 -4.47 1.17 -9.92
N ARG A 132 -3.60 0.89 -8.95
CA ARG A 132 -2.40 0.08 -9.18
C ARG A 132 -2.74 -1.36 -9.52
N THR A 133 -3.62 -2.00 -8.77
CA THR A 133 -3.99 -3.41 -8.95
C THR A 133 -4.92 -3.64 -10.14
N SER A 134 -5.63 -2.58 -10.59
CA SER A 134 -6.54 -2.63 -11.74
C SER A 134 -5.92 -2.10 -13.04
N ARG A 135 -4.62 -1.76 -13.05
CA ARG A 135 -3.98 -1.08 -14.20
C ARG A 135 -4.14 -1.85 -15.51
N GLU A 136 -3.99 -3.17 -15.50
CA GLU A 136 -4.14 -4.01 -16.69
C GLU A 136 -5.58 -3.98 -17.24
N ARG A 137 -6.57 -3.83 -16.36
CA ARG A 137 -7.98 -3.70 -16.76
C ARG A 137 -8.25 -2.38 -17.48
N PHE A 138 -7.62 -1.28 -17.05
CA PHE A 138 -7.69 0.00 -17.78
C PHE A 138 -7.03 -0.10 -19.15
N TRP A 139 -5.94 -0.84 -19.28
CA TRP A 139 -5.31 -1.11 -20.57
C TRP A 139 -6.14 -2.00 -21.46
N ALA A 140 -6.91 -2.93 -20.88
CA ALA A 140 -7.85 -3.79 -21.58
C ALA A 140 -9.20 -3.11 -21.87
N GLU A 141 -9.32 -1.80 -21.58
CA GLU A 141 -10.54 -1.00 -21.80
C GLU A 141 -11.78 -1.57 -21.09
N ASP A 142 -11.60 -2.16 -19.89
CA ASP A 142 -12.65 -2.74 -19.09
C ASP A 142 -13.63 -1.66 -18.57
N ALA A 143 -14.83 -1.63 -19.14
CA ALA A 143 -15.86 -0.65 -18.78
C ALA A 143 -16.23 -0.68 -17.29
N GLY A 144 -16.18 -1.85 -16.62
CA GLY A 144 -16.43 -1.98 -15.18
C GLY A 144 -15.42 -1.19 -14.37
N ALA A 145 -14.12 -1.29 -14.71
CA ALA A 145 -13.06 -0.53 -14.05
C ALA A 145 -13.22 0.99 -14.27
N PHE A 146 -13.55 1.43 -15.49
CA PHE A 146 -13.78 2.84 -15.78
C PHE A 146 -15.01 3.40 -15.06
N ASN A 147 -16.15 2.69 -15.09
CA ASN A 147 -17.37 3.11 -14.41
C ASN A 147 -17.19 3.19 -12.89
N THR A 148 -16.47 2.23 -12.32
CA THR A 148 -16.14 2.20 -10.89
C THR A 148 -15.27 3.39 -10.50
N LEU A 149 -14.19 3.65 -11.25
CA LEU A 149 -13.30 4.78 -10.96
C LEU A 149 -14.01 6.12 -11.16
N TRP A 150 -14.85 6.24 -12.20
CA TRP A 150 -15.69 7.40 -12.44
C TRP A 150 -16.62 7.66 -11.25
N THR A 151 -17.33 6.64 -10.76
CA THR A 151 -18.25 6.73 -9.63
C THR A 151 -17.53 7.15 -8.35
N ALA A 152 -16.39 6.55 -8.07
CA ALA A 152 -15.59 6.90 -6.90
C ALA A 152 -15.06 8.35 -6.95
N LEU A 153 -14.54 8.80 -8.11
CA LEU A 153 -14.06 10.17 -8.29
C LEU A 153 -15.18 11.19 -8.21
N GLU A 154 -16.34 10.91 -8.82
CA GLU A 154 -17.51 11.77 -8.78
C GLU A 154 -17.98 11.98 -7.33
N THR A 155 -18.15 10.89 -6.59
CA THR A 155 -18.53 10.94 -5.17
C THR A 155 -17.48 11.67 -4.33
N LEU A 156 -16.21 11.39 -4.54
CA LEU A 156 -15.11 12.01 -3.81
C LEU A 156 -15.03 13.52 -4.05
N THR A 157 -15.27 14.00 -5.29
CA THR A 157 -15.29 15.44 -5.57
C THR A 157 -16.41 16.16 -4.84
N ARG A 158 -17.60 15.55 -4.68
CA ARG A 158 -18.70 16.11 -3.88
C ARG A 158 -18.34 16.18 -2.39
N LEU A 159 -17.74 15.12 -1.84
CA LEU A 159 -17.25 15.09 -0.45
C LEU A 159 -16.15 16.14 -0.19
N MET A 160 -15.26 16.34 -1.14
CA MET A 160 -14.14 17.26 -1.01
C MET A 160 -14.48 18.72 -1.36
N ALA A 161 -15.64 18.99 -1.94
CA ALA A 161 -16.03 20.33 -2.34
C ALA A 161 -15.93 21.37 -1.21
N PRO A 162 -16.34 21.11 0.05
CA PRO A 162 -16.13 22.04 1.15
C PRO A 162 -14.71 22.09 1.68
N LEU A 163 -13.88 21.07 1.40
CA LEU A 163 -12.52 20.93 1.92
C LEU A 163 -11.46 21.50 0.97
N ALA A 164 -11.53 21.15 -0.32
CA ALA A 164 -10.64 21.61 -1.39
C ALA A 164 -11.49 22.10 -2.60
N PRO A 165 -12.13 23.28 -2.48
CA PRO A 165 -13.17 23.71 -3.40
C PRO A 165 -12.72 23.89 -4.85
N LEU A 166 -11.52 24.39 -5.08
CA LEU A 166 -11.06 24.70 -6.43
C LEU A 166 -10.64 23.43 -7.18
N LEU A 167 -9.92 22.54 -6.51
CA LEU A 167 -9.52 21.25 -7.08
C LEU A 167 -10.73 20.37 -7.37
N SER A 168 -11.68 20.31 -6.44
CA SER A 168 -12.90 19.52 -6.62
C SER A 168 -13.74 20.05 -7.79
N GLU A 169 -13.86 21.37 -7.96
CA GLU A 169 -14.56 21.99 -9.08
C GLU A 169 -13.91 21.63 -10.42
N GLU A 170 -12.59 21.72 -10.52
CA GLU A 170 -11.88 21.43 -11.77
C GLU A 170 -12.03 19.97 -12.18
N ILE A 171 -11.85 19.04 -11.23
CA ILE A 171 -12.03 17.60 -11.48
C ILE A 171 -13.49 17.30 -11.84
N TRP A 172 -14.45 17.83 -11.10
CA TRP A 172 -15.87 17.65 -11.35
C TRP A 172 -16.26 18.05 -12.77
N ARG A 173 -15.85 19.25 -13.19
CA ARG A 173 -16.17 19.75 -14.53
C ARG A 173 -15.54 18.93 -15.64
N GLY A 174 -14.29 18.51 -15.44
CA GLY A 174 -13.60 17.63 -16.39
C GLY A 174 -14.16 16.21 -16.45
N LEU A 175 -14.70 15.71 -15.33
CA LEU A 175 -15.25 14.36 -15.22
C LEU A 175 -16.68 14.25 -15.72
N THR A 176 -17.53 15.23 -15.39
CA THR A 176 -18.98 15.15 -15.61
C THR A 176 -19.49 16.08 -16.70
N GLY A 177 -18.73 17.11 -17.07
CA GLY A 177 -19.23 18.23 -17.91
C GLY A 177 -20.28 19.09 -17.20
N GLY A 178 -20.57 18.84 -15.93
CA GLY A 178 -21.58 19.55 -15.14
C GLY A 178 -21.20 21.01 -14.87
N ARG A 179 -22.18 21.80 -14.45
CA ARG A 179 -22.01 23.24 -14.23
C ARG A 179 -21.03 23.55 -13.09
N SER A 180 -21.23 22.95 -11.92
CA SER A 180 -20.40 23.13 -10.75
C SER A 180 -20.67 22.06 -9.69
N VAL A 181 -19.63 21.54 -9.03
CA VAL A 181 -19.75 20.62 -7.90
C VAL A 181 -20.44 21.28 -6.71
N HIS A 182 -20.29 22.59 -6.54
CA HIS A 182 -20.87 23.37 -5.44
C HIS A 182 -22.39 23.60 -5.58
N LEU A 183 -22.98 23.15 -6.69
CA LEU A 183 -24.42 23.18 -6.93
C LEU A 183 -25.05 21.78 -6.88
N THR A 184 -24.28 20.78 -6.50
CA THR A 184 -24.77 19.40 -6.33
C THR A 184 -25.18 19.14 -4.88
N ASP A 185 -26.00 18.13 -4.69
CA ASP A 185 -26.34 17.66 -3.35
C ASP A 185 -25.16 16.89 -2.73
N TRP A 186 -25.09 16.89 -1.40
CA TRP A 186 -24.16 16.06 -0.66
C TRP A 186 -24.41 14.57 -0.97
N PRO A 187 -23.35 13.73 -1.07
CA PRO A 187 -23.54 12.30 -1.28
C PRO A 187 -24.42 11.69 -0.20
N ASP A 188 -25.46 10.97 -0.61
CA ASP A 188 -26.44 10.35 0.28
C ASP A 188 -26.49 8.83 0.02
N VAL A 189 -26.10 8.05 1.04
CA VAL A 189 -26.12 6.57 1.01
C VAL A 189 -27.26 5.99 1.84
N THR A 190 -28.30 6.77 2.11
CA THR A 190 -29.52 6.24 2.69
C THR A 190 -30.27 5.34 1.72
N ALA A 191 -30.98 4.35 2.24
CA ALA A 191 -31.63 3.32 1.43
C ALA A 191 -32.55 3.91 0.35
N GLY A 192 -32.29 3.52 -0.89
CA GLY A 192 -33.04 3.95 -2.07
C GLY A 192 -32.62 5.27 -2.69
N SER A 193 -31.53 5.86 -2.24
CA SER A 193 -30.91 7.00 -2.92
C SER A 193 -30.09 6.55 -4.14
N ALA A 194 -29.83 7.46 -5.08
CA ALA A 194 -29.00 7.15 -6.25
C ALA A 194 -27.54 6.79 -5.89
N ASP A 195 -27.03 7.30 -4.77
CA ASP A 195 -25.72 6.93 -4.26
C ASP A 195 -25.73 5.56 -3.56
N ASP A 196 -26.84 5.19 -2.89
CA ASP A 196 -27.04 3.86 -2.31
C ASP A 196 -27.02 2.76 -3.39
N ASP A 197 -27.68 3.00 -4.51
CA ASP A 197 -27.68 2.09 -5.67
C ASP A 197 -26.27 1.87 -6.26
N ALA A 198 -25.44 2.90 -6.26
CA ALA A 198 -24.09 2.83 -6.82
C ALA A 198 -23.04 2.31 -5.81
N LEU A 199 -23.20 2.63 -4.53
CA LEU A 199 -22.24 2.38 -3.44
C LEU A 199 -22.75 1.31 -2.49
N VAL A 200 -22.88 0.08 -2.96
CA VAL A 200 -23.40 -1.04 -2.17
C VAL A 200 -22.42 -1.40 -1.05
N ALA A 201 -22.96 -1.58 0.17
CA ALA A 201 -22.17 -2.03 1.31
C ALA A 201 -21.72 -3.49 1.14
N ASP A 202 -20.47 -3.77 1.53
CA ASP A 202 -19.92 -5.13 1.57
C ASP A 202 -18.84 -5.20 2.66
N ASP A 203 -19.26 -5.19 3.93
CA ASP A 203 -18.37 -5.11 5.09
C ASP A 203 -17.42 -6.31 5.18
N GLU A 204 -17.86 -7.50 4.76
CA GLU A 204 -17.02 -8.70 4.74
C GLU A 204 -15.89 -8.57 3.72
N LEU A 205 -16.20 -8.09 2.51
CA LEU A 205 -15.20 -7.84 1.47
C LEU A 205 -14.24 -6.73 1.90
N VAL A 206 -14.75 -5.65 2.47
CA VAL A 206 -13.92 -4.55 2.99
C VAL A 206 -12.93 -5.07 4.03
N ALA A 207 -13.39 -5.82 5.01
CA ALA A 207 -12.53 -6.40 6.05
C ALA A 207 -11.46 -7.34 5.46
N ALA A 208 -11.83 -8.20 4.52
CA ALA A 208 -10.92 -9.16 3.88
C ALA A 208 -9.83 -8.46 3.05
N VAL A 209 -10.20 -7.45 2.25
CA VAL A 209 -9.23 -6.72 1.42
C VAL A 209 -8.37 -5.79 2.26
N ASP A 210 -8.91 -5.13 3.28
CA ASP A 210 -8.11 -4.29 4.20
C ASP A 210 -7.09 -5.14 4.95
N ARG A 211 -7.47 -6.34 5.40
CA ARG A 211 -6.53 -7.32 5.98
C ARG A 211 -5.45 -7.73 4.97
N THR A 212 -5.83 -7.96 3.72
CA THR A 212 -4.88 -8.26 2.64
C THR A 212 -3.89 -7.12 2.43
N ARG A 213 -4.34 -5.88 2.48
CA ARG A 213 -3.48 -4.69 2.38
C ARG A 213 -2.52 -4.57 3.58
N GLU A 214 -2.96 -4.89 4.79
CA GLU A 214 -2.07 -4.96 5.96
C GLU A 214 -0.94 -5.98 5.76
N ILE A 215 -1.26 -7.18 5.28
CA ILE A 215 -0.27 -8.22 4.98
C ILE A 215 0.75 -7.72 3.96
N VAL A 216 0.29 -7.10 2.87
CA VAL A 216 1.17 -6.53 1.84
C VAL A 216 2.05 -5.43 2.43
N SER A 217 1.46 -4.49 3.18
CA SER A 217 2.19 -3.37 3.79
C SER A 217 3.25 -3.84 4.78
N ALA A 218 2.91 -4.76 5.69
CA ALA A 218 3.85 -5.32 6.66
C ALA A 218 5.01 -6.03 5.97
N THR A 219 4.72 -6.83 4.93
CA THR A 219 5.76 -7.56 4.18
C THR A 219 6.66 -6.61 3.37
N LEU A 220 6.11 -5.55 2.77
CA LEU A 220 6.92 -4.50 2.13
C LEU A 220 7.81 -3.76 3.13
N GLY A 221 7.32 -3.57 4.36
CA GLY A 221 8.11 -3.06 5.48
C GLY A 221 9.31 -3.94 5.80
N LEU A 222 9.12 -5.28 5.86
CA LEU A 222 10.20 -6.24 6.04
C LEU A 222 11.22 -6.18 4.90
N ARG A 223 10.76 -6.17 3.64
CA ARG A 223 11.65 -6.04 2.48
C ARG A 223 12.51 -4.78 2.57
N LYS A 224 11.90 -3.65 2.94
CA LYS A 224 12.62 -2.37 3.10
C LYS A 224 13.67 -2.44 4.23
N ALA A 225 13.32 -3.01 5.38
CA ALA A 225 14.22 -3.18 6.51
C ALA A 225 15.47 -4.03 6.15
N HIS A 226 15.28 -5.01 5.27
CA HIS A 226 16.36 -5.89 4.79
C HIS A 226 16.95 -5.45 3.43
N SER A 227 16.67 -4.23 2.97
CA SER A 227 17.18 -3.69 1.70
C SER A 227 16.85 -4.54 0.47
N LEU A 228 15.77 -5.31 0.51
CA LEU A 228 15.28 -6.17 -0.57
C LEU A 228 14.30 -5.41 -1.45
N ARG A 229 14.67 -5.19 -2.71
CA ARG A 229 13.78 -4.57 -3.70
C ARG A 229 12.59 -5.48 -4.01
N VAL A 230 11.42 -4.92 -4.28
CA VAL A 230 10.23 -5.71 -4.66
C VAL A 230 10.45 -6.52 -5.94
N ARG A 231 11.27 -6.02 -6.88
CA ARG A 231 11.64 -6.74 -8.11
C ARG A 231 12.45 -8.01 -7.86
N GLN A 232 13.13 -8.13 -6.71
CA GLN A 232 13.79 -9.37 -6.33
C GLN A 232 12.72 -10.36 -5.87
N PRO A 233 12.46 -11.45 -6.60
CA PRO A 233 11.50 -12.46 -6.14
C PRO A 233 12.03 -13.16 -4.89
N LEU A 234 11.11 -13.54 -4.01
CA LEU A 234 11.39 -14.33 -2.81
C LEU A 234 10.62 -15.65 -2.86
N ARG A 235 11.07 -16.63 -2.10
CA ARG A 235 10.54 -17.98 -2.14
C ARG A 235 9.17 -18.07 -1.49
N GLU A 236 9.06 -17.69 -0.23
CA GLU A 236 7.87 -17.96 0.58
C GLU A 236 7.53 -16.79 1.51
N LEU A 237 6.23 -16.55 1.66
CA LEU A 237 5.62 -15.76 2.72
C LEU A 237 4.64 -16.68 3.47
N ARG A 238 4.82 -16.79 4.79
CA ARG A 238 3.85 -17.43 5.68
C ARG A 238 3.01 -16.34 6.35
N VAL A 239 1.72 -16.52 6.36
CA VAL A 239 0.75 -15.57 6.91
C VAL A 239 -0.10 -16.31 7.94
N ALA A 240 0.03 -15.91 9.20
CA ALA A 240 -0.76 -16.46 10.30
C ALA A 240 -1.82 -15.44 10.74
N VAL A 241 -3.08 -15.78 10.56
CA VAL A 241 -4.25 -14.91 10.85
C VAL A 241 -5.36 -15.71 11.51
N ALA A 242 -6.30 -15.02 12.15
CA ALA A 242 -7.42 -15.68 12.84
C ALA A 242 -8.32 -16.48 11.88
N ASP A 243 -8.58 -15.93 10.68
CA ASP A 243 -9.38 -16.57 9.65
C ASP A 243 -8.65 -16.55 8.29
N PRO A 244 -7.88 -17.61 7.98
CA PRO A 244 -7.20 -17.75 6.70
C PRO A 244 -8.14 -17.81 5.48
N ALA A 245 -9.39 -18.26 5.66
CA ALA A 245 -10.35 -18.39 4.57
C ALA A 245 -10.74 -17.04 3.97
N GLN A 246 -10.73 -15.97 4.76
CA GLN A 246 -10.97 -14.61 4.27
C GLN A 246 -9.87 -14.13 3.31
N ILE A 247 -8.64 -14.58 3.50
CA ILE A 247 -7.48 -14.17 2.71
C ILE A 247 -7.27 -15.07 1.48
N ALA A 248 -7.75 -16.30 1.52
CA ALA A 248 -7.54 -17.29 0.47
C ALA A 248 -7.89 -16.80 -0.96
N PRO A 249 -8.98 -16.04 -1.19
CA PRO A 249 -9.31 -15.49 -2.51
C PRO A 249 -8.26 -14.49 -3.04
N PHE A 250 -7.46 -13.88 -2.15
CA PHE A 250 -6.52 -12.82 -2.49
C PHE A 250 -5.05 -13.27 -2.52
N VAL A 251 -4.78 -14.56 -2.32
CA VAL A 251 -3.40 -15.10 -2.30
C VAL A 251 -2.64 -14.75 -3.59
N GLY A 252 -3.29 -14.87 -4.74
CA GLY A 252 -2.68 -14.49 -6.03
C GLY A 252 -2.31 -13.00 -6.10
N LEU A 253 -3.17 -12.14 -5.58
CA LEU A 253 -2.92 -10.71 -5.51
C LEU A 253 -1.74 -10.40 -4.57
N VAL A 254 -1.71 -11.00 -3.38
CA VAL A 254 -0.60 -10.85 -2.42
C VAL A 254 0.73 -11.33 -3.04
N ALA A 255 0.70 -12.48 -3.73
CA ALA A 255 1.90 -13.03 -4.39
C ALA A 255 2.44 -12.09 -5.47
N ALA A 256 1.55 -11.52 -6.30
CA ALA A 256 1.92 -10.58 -7.35
C ALA A 256 2.47 -9.26 -6.78
N GLU A 257 1.78 -8.67 -5.78
CA GLU A 257 2.17 -7.42 -5.15
C GLU A 257 3.53 -7.50 -4.43
N LEU A 258 3.80 -8.65 -3.84
CA LEU A 258 5.02 -8.89 -3.07
C LEU A 258 6.13 -9.55 -3.90
N ASN A 259 5.84 -10.00 -5.11
CA ASN A 259 6.75 -10.82 -5.90
C ASN A 259 7.32 -12.00 -5.10
N VAL A 260 6.41 -12.81 -4.51
CA VAL A 260 6.72 -14.01 -3.74
C VAL A 260 6.14 -15.21 -4.46
N LYS A 261 6.90 -16.32 -4.54
CA LYS A 261 6.50 -17.51 -5.30
C LYS A 261 5.40 -18.33 -4.62
N HIS A 262 5.47 -18.42 -3.30
CA HIS A 262 4.55 -19.22 -2.51
C HIS A 262 4.02 -18.44 -1.32
N ILE A 263 2.72 -18.58 -1.04
CA ILE A 263 2.10 -18.03 0.15
C ILE A 263 1.44 -19.19 0.90
N THR A 264 1.84 -19.34 2.16
CA THR A 264 1.27 -20.32 3.07
C THR A 264 0.39 -19.59 4.06
N LEU A 265 -0.92 -19.86 4.03
CA LEU A 265 -1.88 -19.34 5.00
C LEU A 265 -2.01 -20.33 6.16
N LEU A 266 -1.94 -19.82 7.38
CA LEU A 266 -2.04 -20.59 8.62
C LEU A 266 -3.09 -19.94 9.54
N SER A 267 -3.81 -20.77 10.29
CA SER A 267 -4.55 -20.27 11.45
C SER A 267 -3.56 -19.92 12.56
N LEU A 268 -3.97 -19.06 13.52
CA LEU A 268 -3.13 -18.77 14.68
C LEU A 268 -2.86 -20.02 15.53
N GLU A 269 -3.80 -20.98 15.56
CA GLU A 269 -3.65 -22.27 16.26
C GLU A 269 -2.60 -23.14 15.58
N ASP A 270 -2.66 -23.30 14.24
CA ASP A 270 -1.68 -24.07 13.47
C ASP A 270 -0.29 -23.43 13.57
N ALA A 271 -0.23 -22.11 13.54
CA ALA A 271 1.02 -21.37 13.69
C ALA A 271 1.65 -21.54 15.08
N ALA A 272 0.83 -21.63 16.14
CA ALA A 272 1.29 -21.89 17.50
C ALA A 272 1.70 -23.35 17.74
N ALA A 273 1.11 -24.29 17.00
CA ALA A 273 1.42 -25.71 17.08
C ALA A 273 2.62 -26.14 16.23
N GLY A 274 2.95 -25.36 15.19
CA GLY A 274 4.00 -25.64 14.21
C GLY A 274 5.25 -24.79 14.42
N ASP A 275 6.37 -25.24 13.85
CA ASP A 275 7.59 -24.44 13.71
C ASP A 275 7.43 -23.52 12.50
N VAL A 276 6.89 -22.32 12.73
CA VAL A 276 6.71 -21.31 11.68
C VAL A 276 7.87 -20.33 11.60
N GLY A 277 8.94 -20.55 12.37
CA GLY A 277 10.14 -19.72 12.39
C GLY A 277 9.94 -18.40 13.14
N VAL A 278 9.04 -18.36 14.12
CA VAL A 278 8.85 -17.20 15.01
C VAL A 278 8.84 -17.63 16.45
N THR A 279 9.31 -16.73 17.30
CA THR A 279 9.23 -16.87 18.76
C THR A 279 8.66 -15.59 19.34
N THR A 280 8.02 -15.71 20.49
CA THR A 280 7.57 -14.54 21.25
C THR A 280 8.70 -14.09 22.15
N GLN A 281 9.13 -12.83 21.99
CA GLN A 281 10.15 -12.21 22.83
C GLN A 281 9.51 -11.25 23.81
N LEU A 282 9.85 -11.39 25.08
CA LEU A 282 9.44 -10.50 26.14
C LEU A 282 10.45 -9.34 26.28
N SER A 283 9.96 -8.12 26.21
CA SER A 283 10.74 -6.93 26.51
C SER A 283 10.19 -6.25 27.77
N VAL A 284 11.03 -6.06 28.79
CA VAL A 284 10.63 -5.39 30.04
C VAL A 284 10.87 -3.89 29.92
N ASN A 285 9.83 -3.08 30.13
CA ASN A 285 9.92 -1.64 30.20
C ASN A 285 10.52 -1.21 31.54
N SER A 286 11.82 -0.95 31.57
CA SER A 286 12.55 -0.59 32.77
C SER A 286 12.02 0.68 33.46
N ARG A 287 11.47 1.64 32.69
CA ARG A 287 10.94 2.89 33.23
C ARG A 287 9.61 2.64 33.98
N ALA A 288 8.77 1.79 33.45
CA ALA A 288 7.49 1.45 34.06
C ALA A 288 7.64 0.46 35.21
N ALA A 289 8.46 -0.58 35.03
CA ALA A 289 8.70 -1.62 36.04
C ALA A 289 9.63 -1.18 37.19
N GLY A 290 10.51 -0.20 36.93
CA GLY A 290 11.53 0.27 37.89
C GLY A 290 10.98 0.71 39.25
N PRO A 291 9.93 1.54 39.33
CA PRO A 291 9.35 1.97 40.61
C PRO A 291 8.86 0.81 41.47
N ARG A 292 8.37 -0.28 40.88
CA ARG A 292 7.84 -1.46 41.59
C ARG A 292 8.92 -2.50 41.90
N LEU A 293 9.78 -2.78 40.93
CA LEU A 293 10.78 -3.86 41.03
C LEU A 293 12.12 -3.42 41.62
N GLY A 294 12.39 -2.10 41.67
CA GLY A 294 13.63 -1.57 42.19
C GLY A 294 14.88 -2.18 41.53
N ARG A 295 15.76 -2.75 42.36
CA ARG A 295 17.00 -3.41 41.88
C ARG A 295 16.73 -4.69 41.08
N GLY A 296 15.57 -5.33 41.27
CA GLY A 296 15.18 -6.56 40.55
C GLY A 296 14.87 -6.36 39.08
N VAL A 297 14.68 -5.10 38.62
CA VAL A 297 14.35 -4.82 37.21
C VAL A 297 15.42 -5.32 36.23
N GLN A 298 16.70 -5.26 36.63
CA GLN A 298 17.80 -5.72 35.77
C GLN A 298 17.85 -7.25 35.65
N ASP A 299 17.48 -7.94 36.72
CA ASP A 299 17.38 -9.40 36.72
C ASP A 299 16.19 -9.86 35.88
N ALA A 300 15.06 -9.18 35.98
CA ALA A 300 13.90 -9.43 35.13
C ALA A 300 14.21 -9.17 33.63
N ILE A 301 14.92 -8.09 33.30
CA ILE A 301 15.34 -7.81 31.92
C ILE A 301 16.27 -8.91 31.37
N ARG A 302 17.22 -9.40 32.20
CA ARG A 302 18.13 -10.47 31.81
C ARG A 302 17.42 -11.77 31.56
N ALA A 303 16.54 -12.17 32.49
CA ALA A 303 15.74 -13.38 32.36
C ALA A 303 14.79 -13.33 31.15
N ALA A 304 14.09 -12.19 30.95
CA ALA A 304 13.26 -11.99 29.77
C ALA A 304 14.05 -12.13 28.45
N LYS A 305 15.25 -11.55 28.37
CA LYS A 305 16.14 -11.70 27.20
C LYS A 305 16.67 -13.13 26.99
N ALA A 306 16.84 -13.88 28.08
CA ALA A 306 17.25 -15.28 28.02
C ALA A 306 16.10 -16.24 27.65
N GLY A 307 14.86 -15.73 27.57
CA GLY A 307 13.67 -16.55 27.34
C GLY A 307 13.12 -17.24 28.61
N ASP A 308 13.67 -16.89 29.79
CA ASP A 308 13.28 -17.46 31.09
C ASP A 308 12.00 -16.78 31.61
N TRP A 309 10.91 -16.97 30.91
CA TRP A 309 9.61 -16.43 31.26
C TRP A 309 8.46 -17.34 30.79
N SER A 310 7.28 -17.15 31.36
CA SER A 310 6.09 -17.89 30.97
C SER A 310 4.87 -16.97 30.98
N GLN A 311 3.85 -17.34 30.21
CA GLN A 311 2.54 -16.71 30.22
C GLN A 311 1.50 -17.77 30.53
N ASP A 312 0.62 -17.49 31.49
CA ASP A 312 -0.45 -18.42 31.84
C ASP A 312 -1.69 -18.22 30.93
N ALA A 313 -2.67 -19.11 31.07
CA ALA A 313 -3.91 -19.07 30.29
C ALA A 313 -4.76 -17.80 30.57
N ALA A 314 -4.50 -17.09 31.65
CA ALA A 314 -5.13 -15.80 31.97
C ALA A 314 -4.38 -14.59 31.41
N GLY A 315 -3.25 -14.83 30.74
CA GLY A 315 -2.43 -13.78 30.14
C GLY A 315 -1.41 -13.16 31.10
N LEU A 316 -1.25 -13.69 32.32
CA LEU A 316 -0.25 -13.21 33.27
C LEU A 316 1.16 -13.60 32.79
N VAL A 317 2.03 -12.61 32.63
CA VAL A 317 3.43 -12.81 32.28
C VAL A 317 4.29 -12.88 33.54
N VAL A 318 5.01 -13.98 33.69
CA VAL A 318 5.93 -14.23 34.82
C VAL A 318 7.34 -14.42 34.29
N VAL A 319 8.27 -13.63 34.81
CA VAL A 319 9.71 -13.76 34.49
C VAL A 319 10.41 -14.53 35.61
N HIS A 320 11.16 -15.58 35.24
CA HIS A 320 11.88 -16.45 36.17
C HIS A 320 13.29 -15.89 36.40
N ALA A 321 13.39 -14.87 37.27
CA ALA A 321 14.67 -14.24 37.58
C ALA A 321 15.44 -14.99 38.67
N PRO A 322 16.78 -14.88 38.76
CA PRO A 322 17.58 -15.53 39.79
C PRO A 322 17.17 -15.21 41.23
N GLY A 323 16.51 -14.07 41.44
CA GLY A 323 15.96 -13.63 42.74
C GLY A 323 14.56 -14.12 43.06
N GLY A 324 13.96 -14.94 42.18
CA GLY A 324 12.59 -15.45 42.27
C GLY A 324 11.70 -14.96 41.13
N ASP A 325 10.54 -15.57 41.01
CA ASP A 325 9.54 -15.26 39.98
C ASP A 325 8.96 -13.86 40.14
N VAL A 326 8.91 -13.13 39.05
CA VAL A 326 8.39 -11.76 38.98
C VAL A 326 7.22 -11.71 38.00
N ALA A 327 6.01 -11.53 38.53
CA ALA A 327 4.85 -11.25 37.71
C ALA A 327 4.91 -9.80 37.20
N LEU A 328 4.78 -9.60 35.90
CA LEU A 328 4.72 -8.28 35.25
C LEU A 328 3.26 -7.85 35.07
N VAL A 329 3.01 -6.54 35.24
CA VAL A 329 1.69 -5.95 35.01
C VAL A 329 1.64 -5.20 33.69
N ALA A 330 0.43 -4.92 33.18
CA ALA A 330 0.23 -4.18 31.95
C ALA A 330 1.00 -2.85 31.92
N GLY A 331 1.71 -2.59 30.83
CA GLY A 331 2.59 -1.42 30.67
C GLY A 331 4.04 -1.63 31.16
N GLU A 332 4.32 -2.66 31.96
CA GLU A 332 5.70 -3.00 32.39
C GLU A 332 6.45 -3.87 31.37
N TYR A 333 5.73 -4.43 30.39
CA TYR A 333 6.32 -5.29 29.37
C TYR A 333 5.63 -5.11 28.02
N GLU A 334 6.32 -5.59 27.00
CA GLU A 334 5.85 -5.72 25.64
C GLU A 334 6.19 -7.14 25.15
N LEU A 335 5.25 -7.80 24.52
CA LEU A 335 5.46 -9.07 23.82
C LEU A 335 5.57 -8.79 22.33
N ALA A 336 6.70 -9.16 21.74
CA ALA A 336 6.95 -9.00 20.31
C ALA A 336 7.12 -10.38 19.67
N THR A 337 6.41 -10.62 18.55
CA THR A 337 6.69 -11.76 17.68
C THR A 337 7.91 -11.42 16.85
N VAL A 338 8.98 -12.18 16.99
CA VAL A 338 10.23 -12.01 16.26
C VAL A 338 10.54 -13.28 15.47
N ALA A 339 11.19 -13.10 14.32
CA ALA A 339 11.70 -14.25 13.58
C ALA A 339 12.75 -14.97 14.43
N GLU A 340 12.73 -16.30 14.41
CA GLU A 340 13.79 -17.09 15.02
C GLU A 340 15.12 -16.77 14.33
N ALA A 341 16.13 -16.48 15.15
CA ALA A 341 17.48 -16.30 14.63
C ALA A 341 17.94 -17.62 13.98
N GLY A 342 18.19 -17.60 12.68
CA GLY A 342 18.79 -18.72 12.00
C GLY A 342 20.04 -19.19 12.73
N THR A 343 20.27 -20.48 12.82
CA THR A 343 21.38 -21.09 13.57
C THR A 343 22.78 -20.73 13.02
N GLY A 344 22.86 -19.81 12.04
CA GLY A 344 24.12 -19.39 11.39
C GLY A 344 24.78 -20.49 10.56
N ALA A 345 24.16 -21.66 10.43
CA ALA A 345 24.65 -22.74 9.58
C ALA A 345 24.46 -22.36 8.10
N PRO A 346 25.38 -22.73 7.20
CA PRO A 346 25.20 -22.53 5.77
C PRO A 346 23.91 -23.24 5.30
N GLY A 347 22.95 -22.45 4.78
CA GLY A 347 21.63 -22.91 4.34
C GLY A 347 20.52 -22.87 5.41
N ALA A 348 20.77 -22.35 6.60
CA ALA A 348 19.71 -22.07 7.57
C ALA A 348 18.77 -21.00 7.01
N ALA A 349 17.47 -21.14 7.29
CA ALA A 349 16.48 -20.15 6.90
C ALA A 349 16.82 -18.78 7.53
N GLU A 350 16.98 -17.76 6.71
CA GLU A 350 17.03 -16.38 7.16
C GLU A 350 15.62 -15.84 7.05
N LEU A 351 14.97 -15.62 8.19
CA LEU A 351 13.56 -15.24 8.26
C LEU A 351 13.41 -13.83 8.83
N ALA A 352 12.41 -13.11 8.33
CA ALA A 352 11.97 -11.86 8.91
C ALA A 352 10.48 -11.94 9.24
N ALA A 353 10.07 -11.42 10.41
CA ALA A 353 8.69 -11.43 10.84
C ALA A 353 8.17 -10.03 11.17
N ALA A 354 6.87 -9.81 10.98
CA ALA A 354 6.17 -8.62 11.40
C ALA A 354 4.78 -8.97 11.92
N VAL A 355 4.37 -8.29 12.99
CA VAL A 355 3.01 -8.39 13.55
C VAL A 355 2.07 -7.53 12.71
N LEU A 356 0.85 -8.02 12.51
CA LEU A 356 -0.20 -7.30 11.82
C LEU A 356 -1.02 -6.46 12.82
N PRO A 357 -1.37 -5.20 12.50
CA PRO A 357 -2.15 -4.33 13.39
C PRO A 357 -3.47 -4.95 13.85
N SER A 358 -4.15 -5.67 12.96
CA SER A 358 -5.42 -6.34 13.25
C SER A 358 -5.27 -7.75 13.87
N GLY A 359 -4.05 -8.10 14.32
CA GLY A 359 -3.69 -9.38 14.94
C GLY A 359 -3.14 -10.40 13.95
N GLY A 360 -2.30 -11.31 14.43
CA GLY A 360 -1.54 -12.24 13.62
C GLY A 360 -0.20 -11.69 13.17
N PHE A 361 0.48 -12.39 12.28
CA PHE A 361 1.82 -12.03 11.84
C PHE A 361 2.14 -12.59 10.46
N VAL A 362 3.20 -12.05 9.87
CA VAL A 362 3.78 -12.56 8.62
C VAL A 362 5.24 -12.97 8.84
N VAL A 363 5.68 -14.00 8.13
CA VAL A 363 7.08 -14.47 8.12
C VAL A 363 7.56 -14.58 6.68
N LEU A 364 8.61 -13.87 6.37
CA LEU A 364 9.20 -13.77 5.04
C LEU A 364 10.51 -14.53 4.98
N ASP A 365 10.65 -15.48 4.04
CA ASP A 365 11.92 -16.14 3.74
C ASP A 365 12.81 -15.19 2.93
N LEU A 366 13.98 -14.86 3.49
CA LEU A 366 14.94 -13.93 2.89
C LEU A 366 16.03 -14.64 2.08
N VAL A 367 16.06 -15.98 2.10
CA VAL A 367 17.10 -16.76 1.41
C VAL A 367 16.92 -16.63 -0.10
N LEU A 368 17.99 -16.20 -0.75
CA LEU A 368 18.06 -16.12 -2.21
C LEU A 368 18.88 -17.28 -2.76
N ASP A 369 18.26 -18.16 -3.52
CA ASP A 369 18.95 -19.13 -4.36
C ASP A 369 19.36 -18.51 -5.71
N ASP A 370 20.12 -19.26 -6.50
CA ASP A 370 20.63 -18.78 -7.78
C ASP A 370 19.51 -18.51 -8.78
N ALA A 371 18.40 -19.27 -8.74
CA ALA A 371 17.26 -19.07 -9.62
C ALA A 371 16.54 -17.76 -9.29
N LEU A 372 16.31 -17.47 -8.01
CA LEU A 372 15.70 -16.21 -7.55
C LEU A 372 16.59 -15.00 -7.86
N ARG A 373 17.93 -15.16 -7.73
CA ARG A 373 18.88 -14.12 -8.10
C ARG A 373 18.85 -13.86 -9.60
N ALA A 374 18.81 -14.90 -10.42
CA ALA A 374 18.77 -14.79 -11.88
C ALA A 374 17.48 -14.09 -12.35
N GLU A 375 16.33 -14.47 -11.79
CA GLU A 375 15.06 -13.79 -12.09
C GLU A 375 15.07 -12.34 -11.64
N GLY A 376 15.59 -12.05 -10.45
CA GLY A 376 15.75 -10.67 -9.94
C GLY A 376 16.60 -9.82 -10.87
N TYR A 377 17.70 -10.38 -11.39
CA TYR A 377 18.55 -9.71 -12.37
C TYR A 377 17.81 -9.42 -13.69
N ALA A 378 17.02 -10.39 -14.17
CA ALA A 378 16.21 -10.21 -15.38
C ALA A 378 15.16 -9.09 -15.21
N ARG A 379 14.51 -9.01 -14.06
CA ARG A 379 13.55 -7.93 -13.74
C ARG A 379 14.23 -6.56 -13.61
N ASP A 380 15.46 -6.51 -13.09
CA ASP A 380 16.27 -5.29 -13.11
C ASP A 380 16.65 -4.90 -14.55
N ALA A 381 16.95 -5.87 -15.43
CA ALA A 381 17.19 -5.63 -16.85
C ALA A 381 15.95 -5.04 -17.54
N VAL A 382 14.76 -5.59 -17.31
CA VAL A 382 13.49 -5.03 -17.82
C VAL A 382 13.35 -3.55 -17.41
N ARG A 383 13.64 -3.22 -16.16
CA ARG A 383 13.58 -1.82 -15.70
C ARG A 383 14.54 -0.92 -16.49
N VAL A 384 15.79 -1.34 -16.68
CA VAL A 384 16.78 -0.54 -17.44
C VAL A 384 16.32 -0.33 -18.87
N VAL A 385 15.70 -1.35 -19.49
CA VAL A 385 15.10 -1.24 -20.84
C VAL A 385 13.96 -0.24 -20.85
N GLN A 386 13.04 -0.29 -19.87
CA GLN A 386 11.93 0.66 -19.79
C GLN A 386 12.41 2.10 -19.57
N ASP A 387 13.45 2.30 -18.75
CA ASP A 387 14.08 3.61 -18.58
C ASP A 387 14.70 4.10 -19.91
N ALA A 388 15.38 3.22 -20.67
CA ALA A 388 15.94 3.54 -21.98
C ALA A 388 14.87 3.88 -23.03
N ARG A 389 13.75 3.13 -23.08
CA ARG A 389 12.59 3.44 -23.93
C ARG A 389 12.05 4.84 -23.67
N LYS A 390 11.90 5.21 -22.38
CA LYS A 390 11.43 6.54 -21.96
C LYS A 390 12.40 7.64 -22.43
N VAL A 391 13.72 7.44 -22.26
CA VAL A 391 14.75 8.39 -22.71
C VAL A 391 14.72 8.54 -24.24
N ALA A 392 14.46 7.44 -24.97
CA ALA A 392 14.33 7.44 -26.42
C ALA A 392 13.00 8.06 -26.93
N GLY A 393 12.08 8.49 -26.03
CA GLY A 393 10.80 9.07 -26.41
C GLY A 393 9.80 8.08 -27.01
N LEU A 394 9.99 6.78 -26.78
CA LEU A 394 9.10 5.74 -27.31
C LEU A 394 7.77 5.69 -26.55
N GLN A 395 6.71 5.41 -27.29
CA GLN A 395 5.38 5.18 -26.70
C GLN A 395 5.34 3.83 -25.98
N VAL A 396 4.40 3.67 -25.06
CA VAL A 396 4.22 2.42 -24.28
C VAL A 396 3.97 1.22 -25.21
N SER A 397 3.22 1.41 -26.29
CA SER A 397 2.86 0.39 -27.28
C SER A 397 3.90 0.14 -28.36
N ASP A 398 4.95 0.96 -28.46
CA ASP A 398 5.97 0.78 -29.50
C ASP A 398 6.71 -0.54 -29.31
N ARG A 399 6.91 -1.28 -30.42
CA ARG A 399 7.76 -2.46 -30.45
C ARG A 399 9.21 -2.04 -30.67
N ILE A 400 10.15 -2.80 -30.09
CA ILE A 400 11.58 -2.45 -30.14
C ILE A 400 12.45 -3.61 -30.62
N ARG A 401 13.60 -3.26 -31.19
CA ARG A 401 14.76 -4.14 -31.24
C ARG A 401 15.67 -3.78 -30.06
N LEU A 402 16.06 -4.80 -29.30
CA LEU A 402 16.76 -4.67 -28.03
C LEU A 402 18.14 -5.27 -28.10
N THR A 403 19.18 -4.49 -27.77
CA THR A 403 20.51 -5.00 -27.53
C THR A 403 20.90 -4.79 -26.08
N LEU A 404 21.33 -5.86 -25.42
CA LEU A 404 21.77 -5.89 -24.03
C LEU A 404 23.28 -6.19 -23.97
N ASP A 405 24.07 -5.24 -23.50
CA ASP A 405 25.48 -5.42 -23.16
C ASP A 405 25.57 -5.82 -21.68
N VAL A 406 25.71 -7.11 -21.43
CA VAL A 406 25.52 -7.73 -20.10
C VAL A 406 26.87 -8.06 -19.47
N PRO A 407 27.16 -7.64 -18.23
CA PRO A 407 28.32 -8.12 -17.48
C PRO A 407 28.37 -9.64 -17.45
N ALA A 408 29.59 -10.21 -17.52
CA ALA A 408 29.78 -11.67 -17.62
C ALA A 408 28.98 -12.48 -16.59
N ALA A 409 28.89 -11.98 -15.34
CA ALA A 409 28.16 -12.63 -14.27
C ALA A 409 26.63 -12.66 -14.47
N GLY A 410 26.07 -11.79 -15.32
CA GLY A 410 24.62 -11.68 -15.57
C GLY A 410 24.16 -12.37 -16.85
N VAL A 411 25.08 -12.83 -17.71
CA VAL A 411 24.74 -13.33 -19.07
C VAL A 411 23.79 -14.55 -18.99
N ASP A 412 24.08 -15.49 -18.14
CA ASP A 412 23.25 -16.71 -18.00
C ASP A 412 21.86 -16.39 -17.45
N ALA A 413 21.76 -15.45 -16.52
CA ALA A 413 20.49 -14.97 -15.99
C ALA A 413 19.62 -14.31 -17.10
N VAL A 414 20.20 -13.43 -17.91
CA VAL A 414 19.49 -12.77 -19.00
C VAL A 414 19.09 -13.77 -20.08
N ARG A 415 19.95 -14.73 -20.43
CA ARG A 415 19.61 -15.78 -21.41
C ARG A 415 18.48 -16.68 -20.93
N THR A 416 18.53 -17.12 -19.67
CA THR A 416 17.49 -17.96 -19.08
C THR A 416 16.12 -17.27 -19.10
N HIS A 417 16.09 -15.95 -18.94
CA HIS A 417 14.86 -15.15 -18.88
C HIS A 417 14.62 -14.27 -20.11
N GLN A 418 15.24 -14.60 -21.27
CA GLN A 418 15.16 -13.80 -22.47
C GLN A 418 13.73 -13.58 -22.97
N GLU A 419 12.91 -14.62 -22.94
CA GLU A 419 11.50 -14.54 -23.37
C GLU A 419 10.69 -13.61 -22.46
N PHE A 420 10.90 -13.71 -21.14
CA PHE A 420 10.30 -12.81 -20.15
C PHE A 420 10.70 -11.35 -20.45
N ILE A 421 12.01 -11.08 -20.65
CA ILE A 421 12.49 -9.73 -20.97
C ILE A 421 11.86 -9.22 -22.27
N ALA A 422 11.79 -10.05 -23.31
CA ALA A 422 11.20 -9.68 -24.59
C ALA A 422 9.72 -9.30 -24.44
N THR A 423 8.96 -10.10 -23.72
CA THR A 423 7.52 -9.88 -23.47
C THR A 423 7.29 -8.57 -22.71
N GLU A 424 7.97 -8.39 -21.58
CA GLU A 424 7.81 -7.21 -20.71
C GLU A 424 8.27 -5.90 -21.35
N THR A 425 9.11 -5.98 -22.38
CA THR A 425 9.65 -4.80 -23.07
C THR A 425 9.10 -4.60 -24.47
N LEU A 426 8.20 -5.47 -24.95
CA LEU A 426 7.68 -5.50 -26.31
C LEU A 426 8.81 -5.59 -27.34
N ALA A 427 9.89 -6.32 -27.01
CA ALA A 427 10.98 -6.52 -27.95
C ALA A 427 10.63 -7.61 -28.95
N THR A 428 10.77 -7.29 -30.25
CA THR A 428 10.61 -8.22 -31.36
C THR A 428 11.88 -9.01 -31.63
N GLU A 429 13.02 -8.46 -31.22
CA GLU A 429 14.34 -9.06 -31.33
C GLU A 429 15.15 -8.69 -30.10
N VAL A 430 15.87 -9.66 -29.51
CA VAL A 430 16.75 -9.45 -28.35
C VAL A 430 18.13 -10.00 -28.67
N VAL A 431 19.11 -9.11 -28.69
CA VAL A 431 20.55 -9.45 -28.87
C VAL A 431 21.24 -9.32 -27.52
N ILE A 432 21.90 -10.38 -27.06
CA ILE A 432 22.62 -10.41 -25.79
C ILE A 432 24.12 -10.53 -26.07
N MET A 433 24.88 -9.53 -25.66
CA MET A 433 26.34 -9.49 -25.78
C MET A 433 26.96 -9.49 -24.37
N ALA A 434 28.00 -10.31 -24.21
CA ALA A 434 28.82 -10.25 -23.00
C ALA A 434 29.68 -8.98 -23.01
N SER A 435 29.75 -8.29 -21.87
CA SER A 435 30.51 -7.06 -21.72
C SER A 435 31.48 -7.16 -20.54
N GLU A 436 32.62 -6.48 -20.65
CA GLU A 436 33.57 -6.30 -19.54
C GLU A 436 33.15 -5.14 -18.59
N ALA A 437 32.10 -4.40 -18.94
CA ALA A 437 31.57 -3.33 -18.10
C ALA A 437 30.99 -3.91 -16.79
N ALA A 438 31.03 -3.13 -15.72
CA ALA A 438 30.48 -3.52 -14.42
C ALA A 438 28.94 -3.46 -14.38
N GLU A 439 28.33 -2.69 -15.26
CA GLU A 439 26.90 -2.43 -15.31
C GLU A 439 26.27 -2.86 -16.63
N LEU A 440 25.00 -3.24 -16.57
CA LEU A 440 24.18 -3.54 -17.74
C LEU A 440 23.95 -2.26 -18.56
N ALA A 441 24.31 -2.30 -19.84
CA ALA A 441 23.97 -1.25 -20.80
C ALA A 441 22.92 -1.75 -21.80
N VAL A 442 22.09 -0.81 -22.29
CA VAL A 442 20.93 -1.13 -23.11
C VAL A 442 20.86 -0.17 -24.30
N ARG A 443 20.59 -0.73 -25.48
CA ARG A 443 20.23 0.04 -26.66
C ARG A 443 18.87 -0.41 -27.15
N VAL A 444 18.01 0.57 -27.41
CA VAL A 444 16.65 0.35 -27.90
C VAL A 444 16.47 1.10 -29.23
N GLU A 445 15.92 0.42 -30.20
CA GLU A 445 15.54 0.98 -31.47
C GLU A 445 14.09 0.63 -31.77
N LYS A 446 13.31 1.56 -32.30
CA LYS A 446 11.93 1.26 -32.73
C LYS A 446 11.97 0.21 -33.85
N ALA A 447 11.14 -0.84 -33.71
CA ALA A 447 11.08 -1.95 -34.67
C ALA A 447 10.33 -1.57 -35.95
#